data_8a5ca2dd1d50cec34c824f3fce20b0fa
#
_entry.id   8a5ca2dd1d50cec34c824f3fce20b0fa
#
_cell.length_a   1.000
_cell.length_b   1.000
_cell.length_c   1.000
_cell.angle_alpha   90.00
_cell.angle_beta   90.00
_cell.angle_gamma   90.00
#
_symmetry.space_group_name_H-M   'P 1'
#
loop_
_entity.id
_entity.type
_entity.pdbx_description
1 polymer ?
#
loop_
_entity_poly.entity_id
_entity_poly.type
_entity_poly.pdbx_seq_one_letter_code
_entity_poly.pdbx_strand_id
1 'polypeptide(L)'
;MIKFTDVSFGFPQKDLYNEICFEIVEGDHAALIGSNGTGKSTLIDMIIHTDDYLYDGKIEKDEAARIGYIPQFVKHEAEEISAFDFLAKPFVELQKKSEAICAEMETSEDMDEVYGRYQNVLDEMDAIDAYNYDSNIRKELAIAGMTALEDTCVTKISGGEFKLLSIIRSMLLKPQLLIMDEPDVFLDFENIIGLSKLINNYEGTIIAISHNRLLLSQCFDKILHLETRNCRSSRALLQNIIRQCLRQKCRWQSRLQKMLSGSPCRRSWIEKIRSEATYIDNPAKGRQLKARVSYLERLQARQCKNPFIENHGYDFTSRRWNCRRILSRIMRWL
;
A
#
# COMPACT_ATOMS: atom_id res chain seq x y z
N MET A 1 18.74 -12.51 -7.08
CA MET A 1 17.46 -11.79 -7.18
C MET A 1 16.52 -12.48 -8.17
N ILE A 2 15.58 -11.86 -8.91
CA ILE A 2 14.62 -12.59 -9.75
C ILE A 2 14.70 -12.08 -11.18
N LYS A 3 14.80 -13.02 -12.15
CA LYS A 3 14.80 -12.70 -13.57
C LYS A 3 13.94 -13.71 -14.34
N PHE A 4 13.00 -13.21 -15.11
CA PHE A 4 12.16 -13.94 -16.04
C PHE A 4 12.66 -13.69 -17.46
N THR A 5 12.93 -14.76 -18.20
CA THR A 5 13.39 -14.70 -19.59
C THR A 5 12.50 -15.57 -20.44
N ASP A 6 11.73 -14.94 -21.34
CA ASP A 6 10.82 -15.57 -22.30
C ASP A 6 9.86 -16.60 -21.68
N VAL A 7 9.34 -16.26 -20.47
CA VAL A 7 8.50 -17.19 -19.72
C VAL A 7 7.09 -17.20 -20.28
N SER A 8 6.62 -18.40 -20.65
CA SER A 8 5.25 -18.65 -21.09
C SER A 8 4.59 -19.66 -20.17
N PHE A 9 3.37 -19.34 -19.74
CA PHE A 9 2.57 -20.18 -18.84
C PHE A 9 1.08 -19.98 -19.08
N GLY A 10 0.33 -21.06 -18.97
CA GLY A 10 -1.13 -21.04 -19.03
C GLY A 10 -1.76 -22.27 -18.39
N PHE A 11 -3.00 -22.13 -17.96
CA PHE A 11 -3.84 -23.26 -17.58
C PHE A 11 -4.46 -23.90 -18.84
N PRO A 12 -4.93 -25.16 -18.78
CA PRO A 12 -5.48 -25.84 -19.97
C PRO A 12 -6.59 -25.08 -20.70
N GLN A 13 -7.25 -24.15 -20.02
CA GLN A 13 -8.36 -23.37 -20.56
C GLN A 13 -8.00 -21.92 -20.89
N LYS A 14 -6.81 -21.44 -20.47
CA LYS A 14 -6.45 -20.02 -20.60
C LYS A 14 -4.95 -19.81 -20.53
N ASP A 15 -4.36 -19.27 -21.61
CA ASP A 15 -3.00 -18.77 -21.58
C ASP A 15 -2.94 -17.49 -20.71
N LEU A 16 -2.03 -17.47 -19.77
CA LEU A 16 -1.80 -16.31 -18.88
C LEU A 16 -0.66 -15.43 -19.36
N TYR A 17 0.50 -16.05 -19.66
CA TYR A 17 1.72 -15.35 -20.06
C TYR A 17 2.23 -15.90 -21.39
N ASN A 18 2.82 -15.02 -22.19
CA ASN A 18 3.47 -15.38 -23.42
C ASN A 18 4.78 -14.59 -23.54
N GLU A 19 5.92 -15.29 -23.42
CA GLU A 19 7.26 -14.74 -23.54
C GLU A 19 7.49 -13.50 -22.66
N ILE A 20 7.05 -13.56 -21.38
CA ILE A 20 7.25 -12.42 -20.48
C ILE A 20 8.71 -12.33 -20.04
N CYS A 21 9.24 -11.11 -20.08
CA CYS A 21 10.59 -10.79 -19.67
C CYS A 21 10.55 -9.61 -18.66
N PHE A 22 11.13 -9.82 -17.49
CA PHE A 22 11.39 -8.76 -16.52
C PHE A 22 12.48 -9.19 -15.54
N GLU A 23 13.05 -8.23 -14.88
CA GLU A 23 14.07 -8.45 -13.87
C GLU A 23 13.77 -7.58 -12.65
N ILE A 24 13.98 -8.12 -11.46
CA ILE A 24 13.92 -7.41 -10.18
C ILE A 24 15.27 -7.60 -9.51
N VAL A 25 15.97 -6.50 -9.27
CA VAL A 25 17.26 -6.50 -8.60
C VAL A 25 17.09 -6.22 -7.11
N GLU A 26 18.13 -6.46 -6.36
CA GLU A 26 18.15 -6.20 -4.92
C GLU A 26 17.90 -4.73 -4.62
N GLY A 27 17.02 -4.45 -3.62
CA GLY A 27 16.62 -3.12 -3.26
C GLY A 27 15.53 -2.49 -4.16
N ASP A 28 15.10 -3.16 -5.25
CA ASP A 28 13.98 -2.65 -6.07
C ASP A 28 12.66 -2.71 -5.26
N HIS A 29 11.91 -1.63 -5.25
CA HIS A 29 10.52 -1.61 -4.84
C HIS A 29 9.63 -1.63 -6.09
N ALA A 30 9.12 -2.81 -6.43
CA ALA A 30 8.34 -3.04 -7.64
C ALA A 30 6.84 -3.20 -7.34
N ALA A 31 6.01 -2.45 -8.06
CA ALA A 31 4.56 -2.64 -8.03
C ALA A 31 4.10 -3.47 -9.23
N LEU A 32 3.36 -4.53 -8.97
CA LEU A 32 2.71 -5.36 -9.99
C LEU A 32 1.28 -4.86 -10.20
N ILE A 33 1.00 -4.33 -11.39
CA ILE A 33 -0.31 -3.81 -11.75
C ILE A 33 -0.89 -4.57 -12.96
N GLY A 34 -2.20 -4.59 -13.07
CA GLY A 34 -2.90 -5.24 -14.19
C GLY A 34 -4.37 -5.45 -13.87
N SER A 35 -5.19 -5.70 -14.89
CA SER A 35 -6.62 -5.98 -14.71
C SER A 35 -6.86 -7.25 -13.88
N ASN A 36 -8.05 -7.39 -13.29
CA ASN A 36 -8.39 -8.62 -12.58
C ASN A 36 -8.40 -9.81 -13.56
N GLY A 37 -7.87 -10.96 -13.11
CA GLY A 37 -7.79 -12.16 -13.91
C GLY A 37 -6.66 -12.20 -14.95
N THR A 38 -5.70 -11.26 -14.92
CA THR A 38 -4.48 -11.29 -15.76
C THR A 38 -3.40 -12.23 -15.22
N GLY A 39 -3.59 -12.80 -14.01
CA GLY A 39 -2.64 -13.74 -13.45
C GLY A 39 -1.66 -13.13 -12.41
N LYS A 40 -1.92 -11.93 -11.87
CA LYS A 40 -1.02 -11.30 -10.89
C LYS A 40 -0.66 -12.20 -9.71
N SER A 41 -1.66 -12.78 -9.05
CA SER A 41 -1.43 -13.70 -7.92
C SER A 41 -0.77 -15.00 -8.37
N THR A 42 -1.07 -15.49 -9.59
CA THR A 42 -0.37 -16.64 -10.17
C THR A 42 1.11 -16.34 -10.42
N LEU A 43 1.46 -15.12 -10.86
CA LEU A 43 2.85 -14.70 -11.04
C LEU A 43 3.60 -14.66 -9.71
N ILE A 44 2.96 -14.15 -8.65
CA ILE A 44 3.51 -14.19 -7.29
C ILE A 44 3.73 -15.64 -6.84
N ASP A 45 2.73 -16.49 -7.03
CA ASP A 45 2.82 -17.89 -6.64
C ASP A 45 3.93 -18.63 -7.38
N MET A 46 4.10 -18.38 -8.70
CA MET A 46 5.25 -18.88 -9.47
C MET A 46 6.61 -18.37 -8.96
N ILE A 47 6.68 -17.17 -8.42
CA ILE A 47 7.91 -16.63 -7.80
C ILE A 47 8.23 -17.39 -6.52
N ILE A 48 7.22 -17.68 -5.70
CA ILE A 48 7.37 -18.37 -4.42
C ILE A 48 7.65 -19.86 -4.64
N HIS A 49 6.83 -20.52 -5.44
CA HIS A 49 6.79 -21.96 -5.68
C HIS A 49 7.16 -22.30 -7.12
N THR A 50 8.32 -21.86 -7.58
CA THR A 50 8.75 -21.99 -8.99
C THR A 50 8.70 -23.44 -9.49
N ASP A 51 9.05 -24.40 -8.63
CA ASP A 51 9.16 -25.84 -8.97
C ASP A 51 7.78 -26.53 -9.14
N ASP A 52 6.72 -25.91 -8.62
CA ASP A 52 5.35 -26.47 -8.73
C ASP A 52 4.70 -26.17 -10.09
N TYR A 53 5.34 -25.36 -10.94
CA TYR A 53 4.80 -24.91 -12.21
C TYR A 53 5.54 -25.48 -13.41
N LEU A 54 4.78 -25.97 -14.40
CA LEU A 54 5.31 -26.31 -15.72
C LEU A 54 5.19 -25.09 -16.64
N TYR A 55 6.30 -24.50 -17.01
CA TYR A 55 6.37 -23.31 -17.85
C TYR A 55 7.47 -23.45 -18.92
N ASP A 56 7.34 -22.73 -20.02
CA ASP A 56 8.40 -22.55 -21.00
C ASP A 56 9.22 -21.31 -20.66
N GLY A 57 10.51 -21.30 -21.04
CA GLY A 57 11.44 -20.19 -20.75
C GLY A 57 12.29 -20.44 -19.52
N LYS A 58 12.80 -19.37 -18.92
CA LYS A 58 13.74 -19.46 -17.77
C LYS A 58 13.36 -18.50 -16.66
N ILE A 59 13.28 -19.02 -15.43
CA ILE A 59 13.16 -18.23 -14.20
C ILE A 59 14.46 -18.44 -13.41
N GLU A 60 15.18 -17.35 -13.18
CA GLU A 60 16.38 -17.34 -12.36
C GLU A 60 16.00 -16.67 -11.02
N LYS A 61 16.17 -17.41 -9.94
CA LYS A 61 15.89 -16.97 -8.57
C LYS A 61 17.06 -17.37 -7.68
N ASP A 62 17.43 -16.50 -6.76
CA ASP A 62 18.39 -16.86 -5.72
C ASP A 62 17.69 -17.83 -4.74
N GLU A 63 18.10 -19.08 -4.74
CA GLU A 63 17.50 -20.15 -3.91
C GLU A 63 17.74 -19.93 -2.42
N ALA A 64 18.80 -19.23 -2.04
CA ALA A 64 19.11 -18.90 -0.66
C ALA A 64 18.32 -17.69 -0.13
N ALA A 65 17.61 -16.95 -1.00
CA ALA A 65 16.89 -15.74 -0.61
C ALA A 65 15.67 -16.10 0.26
N ARG A 66 15.62 -15.52 1.46
CA ARG A 66 14.43 -15.62 2.31
C ARG A 66 13.31 -14.77 1.74
N ILE A 67 12.17 -15.39 1.47
CA ILE A 67 10.97 -14.73 0.93
C ILE A 67 9.94 -14.59 2.03
N GLY A 68 9.51 -13.33 2.29
CA GLY A 68 8.35 -13.04 3.11
C GLY A 68 7.12 -12.86 2.22
N TYR A 69 6.00 -13.48 2.58
CA TYR A 69 4.75 -13.33 1.84
C TYR A 69 3.62 -12.86 2.74
N ILE A 70 2.92 -11.81 2.29
CA ILE A 70 1.76 -11.25 2.97
C ILE A 70 0.56 -11.41 2.05
N PRO A 71 -0.39 -12.29 2.40
CA PRO A 71 -1.58 -12.53 1.59
C PRO A 71 -2.56 -11.36 1.68
N GLN A 72 -3.49 -11.29 0.71
CA GLN A 72 -4.55 -10.30 0.68
C GLN A 72 -5.39 -10.31 1.96
N PHE A 73 -5.72 -11.51 2.45
CA PHE A 73 -6.49 -11.71 3.68
C PHE A 73 -5.60 -12.30 4.76
N VAL A 74 -5.37 -11.55 5.81
CA VAL A 74 -4.69 -12.04 7.01
C VAL A 74 -5.74 -12.49 8.01
N LYS A 75 -5.67 -13.75 8.46
CA LYS A 75 -6.57 -14.26 9.50
C LYS A 75 -6.22 -13.59 10.81
N HIS A 76 -7.24 -13.04 11.47
CA HIS A 76 -7.07 -12.48 12.81
C HIS A 76 -6.76 -13.60 13.79
N GLU A 77 -5.65 -13.51 14.50
CA GLU A 77 -5.32 -14.47 15.52
C GLU A 77 -6.26 -14.28 16.73
N ALA A 78 -6.77 -15.39 17.26
CA ALA A 78 -7.68 -15.37 18.40
C ALA A 78 -6.94 -15.37 19.77
N GLU A 79 -5.60 -15.22 19.75
CA GLU A 79 -4.78 -15.23 20.95
C GLU A 79 -4.94 -13.91 21.72
N GLU A 80 -5.12 -14.00 23.04
CA GLU A 80 -5.20 -12.83 23.94
C GLU A 80 -3.78 -12.37 24.34
N ILE A 81 -2.99 -11.94 23.37
CA ILE A 81 -1.65 -11.40 23.57
C ILE A 81 -1.62 -9.92 23.17
N SER A 82 -0.63 -9.18 23.66
CA SER A 82 -0.42 -7.78 23.25
C SER A 82 0.09 -7.68 21.80
N ALA A 83 -0.08 -6.51 21.19
CA ALA A 83 0.51 -6.27 19.86
C ALA A 83 2.03 -6.41 19.89
N PHE A 84 2.68 -6.01 20.98
CA PHE A 84 4.10 -6.21 21.16
C PHE A 84 4.47 -7.69 21.18
N ASP A 85 3.78 -8.51 21.99
CA ASP A 85 4.05 -9.95 22.09
C ASP A 85 3.79 -10.67 20.77
N PHE A 86 2.76 -10.25 20.02
CA PHE A 86 2.48 -10.75 18.69
C PHE A 86 3.65 -10.52 17.72
N LEU A 87 4.28 -9.33 17.78
CA LEU A 87 5.45 -9.00 16.97
C LEU A 87 6.72 -9.69 17.48
N ALA A 88 6.86 -9.88 18.79
CA ALA A 88 8.01 -10.52 19.43
C ALA A 88 8.02 -12.05 19.28
N LYS A 89 6.85 -12.68 19.05
CA LYS A 89 6.67 -14.14 19.01
C LYS A 89 7.74 -14.89 18.19
N PRO A 90 8.07 -14.51 16.94
CA PRO A 90 9.11 -15.21 16.15
C PRO A 90 10.50 -15.16 16.79
N PHE A 91 10.86 -14.04 17.41
CA PHE A 91 12.16 -13.84 18.06
C PHE A 91 12.27 -14.67 19.34
N VAL A 92 11.22 -14.69 20.16
CA VAL A 92 11.12 -15.51 21.36
C VAL A 92 11.16 -17.01 21.03
N GLU A 93 10.54 -17.43 19.93
CA GLU A 93 10.59 -18.82 19.45
C GLU A 93 12.00 -19.22 19.02
N LEU A 94 12.73 -18.34 18.30
CA LEU A 94 14.14 -18.57 17.94
C LEU A 94 15.06 -18.64 19.15
N GLN A 95 14.84 -17.76 20.15
CA GLN A 95 15.61 -17.77 21.38
C GLN A 95 15.37 -19.09 22.15
N LYS A 96 14.13 -19.53 22.31
CA LYS A 96 13.81 -20.82 22.93
C LYS A 96 14.42 -22.00 22.19
N LYS A 97 14.46 -21.95 20.85
CA LYS A 97 15.08 -22.97 20.01
C LYS A 97 16.59 -23.02 20.25
N SER A 98 17.25 -21.87 20.34
CA SER A 98 18.67 -21.74 20.67
C SER A 98 18.95 -22.32 22.06
N GLU A 99 18.17 -21.97 23.09
CA GLU A 99 18.30 -22.48 24.45
C GLU A 99 18.09 -24.00 24.52
N ALA A 100 17.11 -24.54 23.79
CA ALA A 100 16.85 -25.97 23.72
C ALA A 100 18.03 -26.75 23.10
N ILE A 101 18.64 -26.23 22.02
CA ILE A 101 19.83 -26.85 21.40
C ILE A 101 21.05 -26.77 22.33
N CYS A 102 21.21 -25.66 23.06
CA CYS A 102 22.26 -25.56 24.07
C CYS A 102 22.12 -26.63 25.17
N ALA A 103 20.92 -26.88 25.66
CA ALA A 103 20.67 -27.92 26.65
C ALA A 103 20.93 -29.34 26.07
N GLU A 104 20.62 -29.57 24.79
CA GLU A 104 20.90 -30.83 24.09
C GLU A 104 22.39 -31.08 23.94
N MET A 105 23.23 -30.04 23.78
CA MET A 105 24.71 -30.17 23.76
C MET A 105 25.30 -30.81 25.02
N GLU A 106 24.65 -30.62 26.19
CA GLU A 106 25.15 -31.19 27.44
C GLU A 106 24.99 -32.73 27.51
N THR A 107 24.08 -33.30 26.70
CA THR A 107 23.68 -34.72 26.79
C THR A 107 23.91 -35.50 25.50
N SER A 108 24.23 -34.86 24.40
CA SER A 108 24.38 -35.47 23.08
C SER A 108 25.73 -36.18 22.93
N GLU A 109 25.71 -37.36 22.30
CA GLU A 109 26.92 -38.08 21.88
C GLU A 109 27.48 -37.55 20.55
N ASP A 110 26.63 -36.91 19.70
CA ASP A 110 27.02 -36.31 18.43
C ASP A 110 27.09 -34.79 18.55
N MET A 111 28.20 -34.31 19.04
CA MET A 111 28.45 -32.88 19.24
C MET A 111 28.53 -32.09 17.93
N ASP A 112 29.04 -32.70 16.86
CA ASP A 112 29.25 -31.98 15.59
C ASP A 112 27.93 -31.65 14.93
N GLU A 113 26.95 -32.56 14.93
CA GLU A 113 25.60 -32.31 14.40
C GLU A 113 24.85 -31.24 15.20
N VAL A 114 24.87 -31.36 16.54
CA VAL A 114 24.20 -30.42 17.43
C VAL A 114 24.81 -29.03 17.33
N TYR A 115 26.15 -28.95 17.24
CA TYR A 115 26.87 -27.69 17.03
C TYR A 115 26.48 -27.04 15.67
N GLY A 116 26.39 -27.82 14.61
CA GLY A 116 25.92 -27.33 13.28
C GLY A 116 24.51 -26.75 13.33
N ARG A 117 23.59 -27.41 14.03
CA ARG A 117 22.24 -26.89 14.24
C ARG A 117 22.21 -25.59 15.05
N TYR A 118 23.07 -25.51 16.08
CA TYR A 118 23.21 -24.29 16.88
C TYR A 118 23.71 -23.11 16.05
N GLN A 119 24.76 -23.32 15.24
CA GLN A 119 25.29 -22.29 14.36
C GLN A 119 24.22 -21.78 13.37
N ASN A 120 23.43 -22.67 12.77
CA ASN A 120 22.35 -22.28 11.88
C ASN A 120 21.30 -21.37 12.57
N VAL A 121 20.97 -21.63 13.83
CA VAL A 121 20.04 -20.80 14.59
C VAL A 121 20.68 -19.45 14.93
N LEU A 122 21.97 -19.41 15.28
CA LEU A 122 22.67 -18.14 15.52
C LEU A 122 22.73 -17.29 14.24
N ASP A 123 23.05 -17.90 13.10
CA ASP A 123 23.08 -17.20 11.80
C ASP A 123 21.70 -16.63 11.44
N GLU A 124 20.63 -17.38 11.77
CA GLU A 124 19.24 -16.89 11.59
C GLU A 124 18.94 -15.72 12.52
N MET A 125 19.35 -15.79 13.80
CA MET A 125 19.18 -14.72 14.77
C MET A 125 19.94 -13.45 14.37
N ASP A 126 21.20 -13.60 13.90
CA ASP A 126 22.02 -12.49 13.42
C ASP A 126 21.39 -11.83 12.17
N ALA A 127 20.93 -12.65 11.24
CA ALA A 127 20.33 -12.16 9.99
C ALA A 127 19.07 -11.29 10.19
N ILE A 128 18.30 -11.53 11.26
CA ILE A 128 17.10 -10.75 11.60
C ILE A 128 17.34 -9.74 12.73
N ASP A 129 18.57 -9.64 13.25
CA ASP A 129 18.93 -8.79 14.40
C ASP A 129 18.05 -9.09 15.63
N ALA A 130 17.94 -10.40 15.94
CA ALA A 130 17.05 -10.90 16.99
C ALA A 130 17.42 -10.42 18.39
N TYR A 131 18.67 -10.02 18.64
CA TYR A 131 19.10 -9.50 19.93
C TYR A 131 18.53 -8.11 20.27
N ASN A 132 18.15 -7.35 19.23
CA ASN A 132 17.63 -6.00 19.36
C ASN A 132 16.12 -5.91 19.01
N TYR A 133 15.41 -7.06 19.01
CA TYR A 133 14.02 -7.11 18.53
C TYR A 133 13.10 -6.12 19.24
N ASP A 134 13.28 -5.91 20.56
CA ASP A 134 12.50 -5.01 21.39
C ASP A 134 12.56 -3.55 20.86
N SER A 135 13.77 -3.08 20.59
CA SER A 135 14.01 -1.75 20.02
C SER A 135 13.49 -1.63 18.58
N ASN A 136 13.69 -2.69 17.79
CA ASN A 136 13.25 -2.75 16.40
C ASN A 136 11.72 -2.74 16.30
N ILE A 137 11.00 -3.48 17.16
CA ILE A 137 9.53 -3.47 17.23
C ILE A 137 9.01 -2.06 17.52
N ARG A 138 9.54 -1.40 18.56
CA ARG A 138 9.12 -0.04 18.92
C ARG A 138 9.40 0.97 17.81
N LYS A 139 10.53 0.84 17.12
CA LYS A 139 10.88 1.67 15.97
C LYS A 139 9.87 1.51 14.84
N GLU A 140 9.53 0.28 14.45
CA GLU A 140 8.57 0.03 13.37
C GLU A 140 7.15 0.46 13.75
N LEU A 141 6.72 0.23 14.99
CA LEU A 141 5.45 0.76 15.50
C LEU A 141 5.39 2.29 15.45
N ALA A 142 6.50 2.98 15.79
CA ALA A 142 6.59 4.43 15.70
C ALA A 142 6.54 4.94 14.25
N ILE A 143 7.22 4.27 13.30
CA ILE A 143 7.17 4.59 11.87
C ILE A 143 5.74 4.46 11.34
N ALA A 144 5.05 3.39 11.72
CA ALA A 144 3.66 3.14 11.33
C ALA A 144 2.65 4.10 12.01
N GLY A 145 3.05 4.77 13.11
CA GLY A 145 2.15 5.61 13.92
C GLY A 145 1.28 4.80 14.88
N MET A 146 1.69 3.57 15.23
CA MET A 146 0.92 2.61 16.02
C MET A 146 1.46 2.41 17.45
N THR A 147 2.28 3.30 17.97
CA THR A 147 2.87 3.20 19.32
C THR A 147 1.83 3.07 20.44
N ALA A 148 0.65 3.67 20.29
CA ALA A 148 -0.42 3.58 21.27
C ALA A 148 -1.05 2.16 21.38
N LEU A 149 -0.78 1.29 20.39
CA LEU A 149 -1.32 -0.07 20.36
C LEU A 149 -0.35 -1.11 20.94
N GLU A 150 0.85 -0.72 21.37
CA GLU A 150 1.90 -1.64 21.87
C GLU A 150 1.37 -2.62 22.91
N ASP A 151 0.65 -2.12 23.92
CA ASP A 151 0.08 -2.93 25.03
C ASP A 151 -1.36 -3.39 24.75
N THR A 152 -1.91 -3.08 23.57
CA THR A 152 -3.29 -3.43 23.25
C THR A 152 -3.37 -4.89 22.84
N CYS A 153 -4.36 -5.60 23.41
CA CYS A 153 -4.63 -6.99 23.04
C CYS A 153 -5.03 -7.09 21.56
N VAL A 154 -4.42 -8.03 20.84
CA VAL A 154 -4.59 -8.25 19.40
C VAL A 154 -6.08 -8.44 19.05
N THR A 155 -6.85 -9.10 19.90
CA THR A 155 -8.30 -9.32 19.68
C THR A 155 -9.15 -8.04 19.71
N LYS A 156 -8.61 -6.92 20.24
CA LYS A 156 -9.29 -5.62 20.32
C LYS A 156 -8.86 -4.66 19.20
N ILE A 157 -7.87 -5.04 18.40
CA ILE A 157 -7.32 -4.23 17.30
C ILE A 157 -8.23 -4.36 16.08
N SER A 158 -8.45 -3.29 15.33
CA SER A 158 -9.22 -3.34 14.08
C SER A 158 -8.55 -4.22 13.02
N GLY A 159 -9.33 -4.75 12.08
CA GLY A 159 -8.78 -5.60 11.00
C GLY A 159 -7.70 -4.90 10.14
N GLY A 160 -7.82 -3.60 9.92
CA GLY A 160 -6.81 -2.80 9.21
C GLY A 160 -5.52 -2.65 10.01
N GLU A 161 -5.61 -2.32 11.29
CA GLU A 161 -4.46 -2.23 12.19
C GLU A 161 -3.78 -3.60 12.35
N PHE A 162 -4.56 -4.68 12.48
CA PHE A 162 -4.00 -6.04 12.54
C PHE A 162 -3.26 -6.43 11.26
N LYS A 163 -3.79 -6.07 10.10
CA LYS A 163 -3.09 -6.27 8.82
C LYS A 163 -1.75 -5.52 8.82
N LEU A 164 -1.73 -4.28 9.28
CA LEU A 164 -0.51 -3.49 9.36
C LEU A 164 0.50 -4.09 10.35
N LEU A 165 0.06 -4.60 11.51
CA LEU A 165 0.92 -5.35 12.44
C LEU A 165 1.50 -6.60 11.78
N SER A 166 0.72 -7.33 10.99
CA SER A 166 1.20 -8.51 10.27
C SER A 166 2.25 -8.16 9.22
N ILE A 167 2.12 -6.99 8.57
CA ILE A 167 3.14 -6.46 7.67
C ILE A 167 4.42 -6.11 8.45
N ILE A 168 4.30 -5.41 9.58
CA ILE A 168 5.44 -5.09 10.46
C ILE A 168 6.15 -6.38 10.90
N ARG A 169 5.41 -7.41 11.34
CA ARG A 169 5.99 -8.70 11.74
C ARG A 169 6.82 -9.32 10.62
N SER A 170 6.32 -9.29 9.39
CA SER A 170 7.04 -9.82 8.23
C SER A 170 8.28 -8.99 7.89
N MET A 171 8.23 -7.66 8.03
CA MET A 171 9.36 -6.76 7.79
C MET A 171 10.47 -6.92 8.84
N LEU A 172 10.08 -7.14 10.12
CA LEU A 172 11.02 -7.38 11.22
C LEU A 172 11.87 -8.64 11.03
N LEU A 173 11.37 -9.64 10.31
CA LEU A 173 12.12 -10.84 9.95
C LEU A 173 13.14 -10.59 8.81
N LYS A 174 13.23 -9.38 8.29
CA LYS A 174 14.20 -8.93 7.28
C LYS A 174 14.34 -9.91 6.10
N PRO A 175 13.25 -10.31 5.40
CA PRO A 175 13.38 -11.12 4.21
C PRO A 175 14.09 -10.32 3.10
N GLN A 176 14.91 -10.99 2.28
CA GLN A 176 15.55 -10.34 1.14
C GLN A 176 14.53 -9.94 0.08
N LEU A 177 13.42 -10.68 -0.02
CA LEU A 177 12.28 -10.36 -0.88
C LEU A 177 10.98 -10.39 -0.07
N LEU A 178 10.31 -9.28 0.01
CA LEU A 178 8.98 -9.16 0.62
C LEU A 178 7.91 -9.05 -0.48
N ILE A 179 7.00 -9.99 -0.52
CA ILE A 179 5.89 -10.02 -1.46
C ILE A 179 4.61 -9.67 -0.72
N MET A 180 3.85 -8.70 -1.24
CA MET A 180 2.59 -8.27 -0.64
C MET A 180 1.46 -8.32 -1.67
N ASP A 181 0.41 -9.08 -1.38
CA ASP A 181 -0.78 -9.15 -2.23
C ASP A 181 -1.86 -8.20 -1.68
N GLU A 182 -2.09 -7.09 -2.40
CA GLU A 182 -3.05 -6.04 -2.07
C GLU A 182 -2.95 -5.56 -0.59
N PRO A 183 -1.78 -5.06 -0.16
CA PRO A 183 -1.55 -4.68 1.23
C PRO A 183 -2.43 -3.52 1.70
N ASP A 184 -2.95 -2.71 0.78
CA ASP A 184 -3.77 -1.54 1.02
C ASP A 184 -5.26 -1.82 1.17
N VAL A 185 -5.71 -3.04 0.85
CA VAL A 185 -7.12 -3.42 1.00
C VAL A 185 -7.49 -3.52 2.48
N PHE A 186 -8.64 -2.93 2.84
CA PHE A 186 -9.18 -2.78 4.22
C PHE A 186 -8.42 -1.81 5.13
N LEU A 187 -7.39 -1.11 4.64
CA LEU A 187 -6.74 -0.06 5.41
C LEU A 187 -7.50 1.26 5.26
N ASP A 188 -7.67 1.96 6.37
CA ASP A 188 -8.09 3.36 6.36
C ASP A 188 -6.95 4.29 5.90
N PHE A 189 -7.23 5.58 5.82
CA PHE A 189 -6.28 6.55 5.30
C PHE A 189 -5.03 6.69 6.20
N GLU A 190 -5.19 6.60 7.51
CA GLU A 190 -4.08 6.72 8.48
C GLU A 190 -3.16 5.50 8.38
N ASN A 191 -3.73 4.31 8.29
CA ASN A 191 -3.00 3.05 8.11
C ASN A 191 -2.29 2.99 6.73
N ILE A 192 -2.88 3.55 5.66
CA ILE A 192 -2.21 3.68 4.35
C ILE A 192 -0.98 4.58 4.45
N ILE A 193 -1.05 5.69 5.22
CA ILE A 193 0.12 6.55 5.47
C ILE A 193 1.18 5.78 6.26
N GLY A 194 0.78 5.03 7.28
CA GLY A 194 1.68 4.16 8.05
C GLY A 194 2.38 3.15 7.15
N LEU A 195 1.62 2.42 6.32
CA LEU A 195 2.14 1.48 5.32
C LEU A 195 3.13 2.15 4.35
N SER A 196 2.80 3.34 3.85
CA SER A 196 3.69 4.10 2.96
C SER A 196 5.03 4.41 3.62
N LYS A 197 5.04 4.78 4.90
CA LYS A 197 6.27 5.04 5.64
C LYS A 197 7.09 3.76 5.87
N LEU A 198 6.42 2.64 6.21
CA LEU A 198 7.07 1.35 6.38
C LEU A 198 7.76 0.91 5.08
N ILE A 199 7.06 0.95 3.95
CA ILE A 199 7.62 0.59 2.64
C ILE A 199 8.84 1.47 2.30
N ASN A 200 8.75 2.79 2.51
CA ASN A 200 9.83 3.72 2.17
C ASN A 200 11.07 3.59 3.08
N ASN A 201 10.93 3.03 4.27
CA ASN A 201 12.04 2.80 5.20
C ASN A 201 12.58 1.36 5.11
N TYR A 202 11.95 0.50 4.33
CA TYR A 202 12.41 -0.88 4.18
C TYR A 202 13.56 -0.95 3.17
N GLU A 203 14.68 -1.56 3.57
CA GLU A 203 15.90 -1.64 2.74
C GLU A 203 15.92 -2.87 1.83
N GLY A 204 15.08 -3.89 2.09
CA GLY A 204 14.98 -5.10 1.28
C GLY A 204 14.22 -4.86 -0.04
N THR A 205 14.14 -5.90 -0.85
CA THR A 205 13.37 -5.87 -2.11
C THR A 205 11.89 -6.08 -1.85
N ILE A 206 11.04 -5.30 -2.50
CA ILE A 206 9.57 -5.41 -2.38
C ILE A 206 8.94 -5.68 -3.74
N ILE A 207 8.01 -6.65 -3.77
CA ILE A 207 7.03 -6.79 -4.85
C ILE A 207 5.64 -6.65 -4.23
N ALA A 208 4.86 -5.67 -4.66
CA ALA A 208 3.50 -5.52 -4.17
C ALA A 208 2.48 -5.44 -5.31
N ILE A 209 1.40 -6.20 -5.20
CA ILE A 209 0.20 -5.95 -6.01
C ILE A 209 -0.55 -4.82 -5.32
N SER A 210 -0.74 -3.70 -5.99
CA SER A 210 -1.58 -2.61 -5.49
C SER A 210 -2.22 -1.83 -6.63
N HIS A 211 -3.43 -1.36 -6.37
CA HIS A 211 -4.14 -0.42 -7.23
C HIS A 211 -4.22 0.99 -6.62
N ASN A 212 -3.67 1.17 -5.43
CA ASN A 212 -3.68 2.44 -4.71
C ASN A 212 -2.66 3.41 -5.31
N ARG A 213 -3.16 4.48 -5.92
CA ARG A 213 -2.33 5.47 -6.61
C ARG A 213 -1.38 6.22 -5.68
N LEU A 214 -1.74 6.37 -4.41
CA LEU A 214 -0.88 7.03 -3.43
C LEU A 214 0.36 6.18 -3.18
N LEU A 215 0.19 4.88 -2.88
CA LEU A 215 1.31 3.95 -2.72
C LEU A 215 2.15 3.85 -4.00
N LEU A 216 1.48 3.66 -5.16
CA LEU A 216 2.17 3.57 -6.46
C LEU A 216 3.02 4.80 -6.77
N SER A 217 2.63 5.99 -6.30
CA SER A 217 3.35 7.23 -6.58
C SER A 217 4.44 7.57 -5.58
N GLN A 218 4.44 6.97 -4.39
CA GLN A 218 5.32 7.35 -3.27
C GLN A 218 6.29 6.25 -2.85
N CYS A 219 5.93 4.98 -3.07
CA CYS A 219 6.63 3.85 -2.47
C CYS A 219 7.34 2.96 -3.48
N PHE A 220 7.04 3.06 -4.77
CA PHE A 220 7.57 2.16 -5.78
C PHE A 220 8.33 2.92 -6.85
N ASP A 221 9.52 2.45 -7.19
CA ASP A 221 10.39 2.99 -8.23
C ASP A 221 10.25 2.24 -9.57
N LYS A 222 9.65 1.06 -9.55
CA LYS A 222 9.46 0.20 -10.71
C LYS A 222 8.03 -0.31 -10.81
N ILE A 223 7.50 -0.37 -12.01
CA ILE A 223 6.16 -0.92 -12.28
C ILE A 223 6.28 -2.08 -13.25
N LEU A 224 5.74 -3.21 -12.84
CA LEU A 224 5.48 -4.37 -13.68
C LEU A 224 4.01 -4.32 -14.11
N HIS A 225 3.77 -3.97 -15.36
CA HIS A 225 2.41 -3.93 -15.89
C HIS A 225 2.10 -5.25 -16.60
N LEU A 226 1.25 -6.04 -15.99
CA LEU A 226 0.76 -7.30 -16.55
C LEU A 226 -0.51 -7.02 -17.37
N GLU A 227 -0.36 -7.05 -18.68
CA GLU A 227 -1.45 -7.03 -19.66
C GLU A 227 -1.77 -8.47 -20.09
N THR A 228 -2.89 -8.65 -20.79
CA THR A 228 -3.27 -9.97 -21.32
C THR A 228 -2.12 -10.53 -22.17
N ARG A 229 -1.47 -11.60 -21.67
CA ARG A 229 -0.35 -12.33 -22.25
C ARG A 229 1.02 -11.63 -22.27
N ASN A 230 1.15 -10.37 -21.81
CA ASN A 230 2.40 -9.64 -21.82
C ASN A 230 2.70 -8.98 -20.47
N CYS A 231 3.96 -8.90 -20.09
CA CYS A 231 4.44 -8.12 -18.97
C CYS A 231 5.39 -7.02 -19.45
N ARG A 232 5.12 -5.77 -19.08
CA ARG A 232 5.99 -4.65 -19.38
C ARG A 232 6.55 -4.06 -18.10
N SER A 233 7.87 -4.10 -17.97
CA SER A 233 8.58 -3.43 -16.87
C SER A 233 9.01 -2.04 -17.32
N SER A 234 8.69 -0.99 -16.56
CA SER A 234 9.12 0.35 -16.93
C SER A 234 9.07 1.35 -15.77
N ARG A 235 10.18 2.08 -15.56
CA ARG A 235 10.19 3.30 -14.76
C ARG A 235 9.38 4.44 -15.41
N ALA A 236 9.25 4.44 -16.75
CA ALA A 236 8.45 5.41 -17.48
C ALA A 236 6.93 5.27 -17.23
N LEU A 237 6.43 4.06 -16.96
CA LEU A 237 5.03 3.83 -16.55
C LEU A 237 4.72 4.54 -15.23
N LEU A 238 5.63 4.48 -14.26
CA LEU A 238 5.49 5.19 -12.98
C LEU A 238 5.35 6.70 -13.21
N GLN A 239 6.24 7.30 -14.02
CA GLN A 239 6.15 8.73 -14.36
C GLN A 239 4.83 9.10 -15.03
N ASN A 240 4.29 8.23 -15.89
CA ASN A 240 3.00 8.43 -16.53
C ASN A 240 1.83 8.33 -15.54
N ILE A 241 1.88 7.40 -14.59
CA ILE A 241 0.88 7.29 -13.52
C ILE A 241 0.92 8.55 -12.65
N ILE A 242 2.09 8.99 -12.22
CA ILE A 242 2.26 10.24 -11.45
C ILE A 242 1.71 11.44 -12.25
N ARG A 243 2.05 11.57 -13.54
CA ARG A 243 1.54 12.63 -14.41
C ARG A 243 0.02 12.58 -14.56
N GLN A 244 -0.58 11.39 -14.68
CA GLN A 244 -2.04 11.23 -14.74
C GLN A 244 -2.70 11.62 -13.42
N CYS A 245 -2.14 11.22 -12.27
CA CYS A 245 -2.63 11.60 -10.95
C CYS A 245 -2.60 13.13 -10.77
N LEU A 246 -1.49 13.77 -11.14
CA LEU A 246 -1.34 15.23 -11.09
C LEU A 246 -2.34 15.93 -12.03
N ARG A 247 -2.53 15.45 -13.27
CA ARG A 247 -3.52 15.99 -14.21
C ARG A 247 -4.95 15.84 -13.72
N GLN A 248 -5.30 14.71 -13.11
CA GLN A 248 -6.64 14.51 -12.53
C GLN A 248 -6.85 15.46 -11.34
N LYS A 249 -5.86 15.62 -10.45
CA LYS A 249 -5.92 16.56 -9.33
C LYS A 249 -6.10 18.01 -9.84
N CYS A 250 -5.33 18.43 -10.83
CA CYS A 250 -5.48 19.75 -11.44
C CYS A 250 -6.84 19.95 -12.12
N ARG A 251 -7.35 18.95 -12.86
CA ARG A 251 -8.69 19.00 -13.48
C ARG A 251 -9.78 19.09 -12.43
N TRP A 252 -9.66 18.36 -11.33
CA TRP A 252 -10.62 18.41 -10.23
C TRP A 252 -10.59 19.78 -9.54
N GLN A 253 -9.40 20.31 -9.22
CA GLN A 253 -9.24 21.66 -8.66
C GLN A 253 -9.82 22.73 -9.58
N SER A 254 -9.58 22.64 -10.90
CA SER A 254 -10.16 23.57 -11.89
C SER A 254 -11.67 23.48 -11.96
N ARG A 255 -12.24 22.28 -11.85
CA ARG A 255 -13.71 22.07 -11.78
C ARG A 255 -14.28 22.65 -10.49
N LEU A 256 -13.63 22.39 -9.36
CA LEU A 256 -14.02 22.94 -8.05
C LEU A 256 -14.00 24.47 -8.09
N GLN A 257 -12.92 25.05 -8.62
CA GLN A 257 -12.77 26.51 -8.73
C GLN A 257 -13.83 27.13 -9.66
N LYS A 258 -14.16 26.47 -10.78
CA LYS A 258 -15.27 26.87 -11.66
C LYS A 258 -16.63 26.73 -10.99
N MET A 259 -16.83 25.73 -10.12
CA MET A 259 -18.06 25.60 -9.33
C MET A 259 -18.14 26.66 -8.22
N LEU A 260 -17.03 26.95 -7.53
CA LEU A 260 -16.96 27.93 -6.44
C LEU A 260 -17.02 29.37 -6.96
N SER A 261 -16.41 29.68 -8.11
CA SER A 261 -16.43 31.01 -8.74
C SER A 261 -17.77 31.39 -9.31
N GLY A 262 -18.76 30.50 -9.29
CA GLY A 262 -20.10 30.68 -9.82
C GLY A 262 -20.06 31.49 -11.11
N SER A 263 -20.37 30.94 -12.26
CA SER A 263 -20.28 31.69 -13.51
C SER A 263 -20.98 33.04 -13.33
N PRO A 264 -20.39 34.15 -13.83
CA PRO A 264 -21.02 35.49 -13.76
C PRO A 264 -22.47 35.48 -14.21
N CYS A 265 -22.78 34.60 -15.13
CA CYS A 265 -24.13 34.35 -15.64
C CYS A 265 -25.11 33.85 -14.56
N ARG A 266 -24.64 33.06 -13.56
CA ARG A 266 -25.48 32.52 -12.48
C ARG A 266 -25.82 33.59 -11.44
N ARG A 267 -24.87 34.47 -11.08
CA ARG A 267 -25.11 35.61 -10.17
C ARG A 267 -26.03 36.62 -10.80
N SER A 268 -25.80 37.02 -12.05
CA SER A 268 -26.63 37.89 -12.81
C SER A 268 -28.07 37.33 -13.00
N TRP A 269 -28.20 36.02 -13.14
CA TRP A 269 -29.51 35.37 -13.28
C TRP A 269 -30.29 35.33 -11.96
N ILE A 270 -29.61 35.09 -10.83
CA ILE A 270 -30.22 35.14 -9.48
C ILE A 270 -30.62 36.58 -9.11
N GLU A 271 -29.80 37.58 -9.43
CA GLU A 271 -30.13 38.99 -9.22
C GLU A 271 -31.28 39.44 -10.09
N LYS A 272 -31.32 38.96 -11.36
CA LYS A 272 -32.44 39.23 -12.28
C LYS A 272 -33.76 38.62 -11.79
N ILE A 273 -33.71 37.40 -11.26
CA ILE A 273 -34.86 36.71 -10.64
C ILE A 273 -35.30 37.43 -9.36
N ARG A 274 -34.37 37.93 -8.53
CA ARG A 274 -34.69 38.72 -7.31
C ARG A 274 -35.32 40.05 -7.64
N SER A 275 -34.84 40.75 -8.66
CA SER A 275 -35.42 42.02 -9.12
C SER A 275 -36.79 41.83 -9.76
N GLU A 276 -37.01 40.75 -10.49
CA GLU A 276 -38.33 40.40 -11.04
C GLU A 276 -39.33 39.98 -9.96
N ALA A 277 -38.85 39.37 -8.85
CA ALA A 277 -39.68 38.95 -7.72
C ALA A 277 -40.25 40.11 -6.90
N THR A 278 -39.55 41.26 -6.86
CA THR A 278 -39.99 42.48 -6.16
C THR A 278 -41.08 43.23 -6.92
N TYR A 279 -41.37 42.87 -8.18
CA TYR A 279 -42.31 43.61 -9.06
C TYR A 279 -43.60 42.83 -9.45
N ILE A 280 -43.87 41.64 -8.85
CA ILE A 280 -44.97 40.79 -9.32
C ILE A 280 -45.96 40.48 -8.22
N ASP A 281 -47.13 41.07 -8.33
CA ASP A 281 -48.37 40.79 -7.56
C ASP A 281 -49.10 39.47 -7.98
N ASN A 282 -48.39 38.49 -8.57
CA ASN A 282 -49.00 37.26 -9.06
C ASN A 282 -48.59 36.04 -8.24
N PRO A 283 -49.53 35.44 -7.45
CA PRO A 283 -49.23 34.32 -6.54
C PRO A 283 -48.76 33.03 -7.23
N ALA A 284 -49.03 32.82 -8.52
CA ALA A 284 -48.59 31.66 -9.29
C ALA A 284 -47.10 31.73 -9.64
N LYS A 285 -46.61 32.92 -10.02
CA LYS A 285 -45.18 33.17 -10.28
C LYS A 285 -44.34 33.12 -8.99
N GLY A 286 -44.89 33.56 -7.84
CA GLY A 286 -44.27 33.46 -6.54
C GLY A 286 -44.01 32.01 -6.10
N ARG A 287 -44.91 31.06 -6.39
CA ARG A 287 -44.73 29.63 -6.14
C ARG A 287 -43.65 29.01 -7.04
N GLN A 288 -43.59 29.37 -8.31
CA GLN A 288 -42.53 28.91 -9.22
C GLN A 288 -41.14 29.42 -8.80
N LEU A 289 -41.09 30.66 -8.31
CA LEU A 289 -39.83 31.25 -7.80
C LEU A 289 -39.35 30.53 -6.55
N LYS A 290 -40.21 30.25 -5.56
CA LYS A 290 -39.89 29.48 -4.36
C LYS A 290 -39.39 28.07 -4.71
N ALA A 291 -40.01 27.39 -5.66
CA ALA A 291 -39.61 26.09 -6.13
C ALA A 291 -38.20 26.11 -6.78
N ARG A 292 -37.87 27.15 -7.56
CA ARG A 292 -36.57 27.33 -8.21
C ARG A 292 -35.48 27.68 -7.18
N VAL A 293 -35.76 28.54 -6.20
CA VAL A 293 -34.81 28.84 -5.09
C VAL A 293 -34.53 27.60 -4.26
N SER A 294 -35.59 26.86 -3.87
CA SER A 294 -35.40 25.59 -3.11
C SER A 294 -34.64 24.55 -3.93
N TYR A 295 -34.80 24.48 -5.25
CA TYR A 295 -34.00 23.61 -6.12
C TYR A 295 -32.54 24.03 -6.17
N LEU A 296 -32.24 25.34 -6.24
CA LEU A 296 -30.86 25.86 -6.19
C LEU A 296 -30.19 25.64 -4.82
N GLU A 297 -30.94 25.80 -3.72
CA GLU A 297 -30.45 25.48 -2.37
C GLU A 297 -30.16 24.00 -2.21
N ARG A 298 -30.99 23.10 -2.77
CA ARG A 298 -30.71 21.65 -2.81
C ARG A 298 -29.50 21.32 -3.68
N LEU A 299 -29.28 22.01 -4.78
CA LEU A 299 -28.06 21.86 -5.57
C LEU A 299 -26.83 22.40 -4.85
N GLN A 300 -26.96 23.47 -4.07
CA GLN A 300 -25.87 23.97 -3.20
C GLN A 300 -25.61 23.03 -2.06
N ALA A 301 -26.61 22.44 -1.41
CA ALA A 301 -26.47 21.45 -0.36
C ALA A 301 -25.94 20.09 -0.88
N ARG A 302 -26.16 19.76 -2.16
CA ARG A 302 -25.55 18.63 -2.87
C ARG A 302 -24.15 18.95 -3.41
N GLN A 303 -23.69 20.21 -3.31
CA GLN A 303 -22.31 20.58 -3.66
C GLN A 303 -21.35 19.98 -2.65
N CYS A 304 -20.87 18.82 -3.01
CA CYS A 304 -19.58 18.29 -2.62
C CYS A 304 -19.21 18.37 -1.14
N LYS A 305 -19.60 17.39 -0.41
CA LYS A 305 -18.73 16.90 0.62
C LYS A 305 -17.46 16.43 -0.10
N ASN A 306 -16.37 17.17 0.06
CA ASN A 306 -15.08 16.80 -0.50
C ASN A 306 -14.56 15.66 0.34
N PRO A 307 -14.41 14.43 -0.18
CA PRO A 307 -13.92 13.29 0.58
C PRO A 307 -12.48 13.49 1.10
N PHE A 308 -11.78 14.55 0.65
CA PHE A 308 -10.43 14.90 1.05
C PHE A 308 -10.36 16.02 2.11
N ILE A 309 -11.49 16.60 2.57
CA ILE A 309 -11.51 17.75 3.48
C ILE A 309 -12.21 17.45 4.82
N GLU A 310 -12.90 16.33 4.99
CA GLU A 310 -13.82 16.12 6.14
C GLU A 310 -13.15 15.90 7.49
N ASN A 311 -11.80 15.82 7.64
CA ASN A 311 -11.22 15.46 8.94
C ASN A 311 -10.07 16.31 9.50
N HIS A 312 -9.72 17.46 8.91
CA HIS A 312 -8.75 18.34 9.58
C HIS A 312 -9.17 19.79 9.44
N GLY A 313 -9.42 20.46 10.57
CA GLY A 313 -9.77 21.87 10.71
C GLY A 313 -8.68 22.84 10.23
N TYR A 314 -8.27 22.72 8.99
CA TYR A 314 -7.40 23.67 8.31
C TYR A 314 -8.23 24.56 7.40
N ASP A 315 -8.29 25.82 7.79
CA ASP A 315 -8.89 26.89 6.99
C ASP A 315 -8.07 27.12 5.72
N PHE A 316 -8.58 26.65 4.58
CA PHE A 316 -7.94 26.74 3.26
C PHE A 316 -8.23 28.04 2.50
N THR A 317 -8.86 29.01 3.13
CA THR A 317 -9.28 30.25 2.45
C THR A 317 -8.19 31.30 2.29
N SER A 318 -7.04 31.16 2.97
CA SER A 318 -6.06 32.27 3.11
C SER A 318 -4.69 32.09 2.45
N ARG A 319 -4.40 30.99 1.73
CA ARG A 319 -3.07 30.85 1.08
C ARG A 319 -3.17 30.49 -0.40
N ARG A 320 -2.79 31.45 -1.25
CA ARG A 320 -2.47 31.21 -2.67
C ARG A 320 -1.40 30.11 -2.77
N TRP A 321 -1.81 28.94 -3.21
CA TRP A 321 -0.91 27.82 -3.48
C TRP A 321 -0.09 28.12 -4.73
N ASN A 322 1.19 28.41 -4.55
CA ASN A 322 2.13 28.66 -5.63
C ASN A 322 2.68 27.29 -6.10
N CYS A 323 2.19 26.80 -7.24
CA CYS A 323 2.59 25.51 -7.84
C CYS A 323 4.13 25.38 -8.01
N ARG A 324 4.87 26.49 -8.16
CA ARG A 324 6.33 26.48 -8.21
C ARG A 324 6.99 26.01 -6.91
N ARG A 325 6.37 26.25 -5.72
CA ARG A 325 6.92 25.80 -4.43
C ARG A 325 6.75 24.29 -4.18
N ILE A 326 5.69 23.70 -4.74
CA ILE A 326 5.47 22.25 -4.63
C ILE A 326 6.43 21.52 -5.57
N LEU A 327 6.59 22.00 -6.79
CA LEU A 327 7.56 21.44 -7.74
C LEU A 327 9.01 21.58 -7.24
N SER A 328 9.37 22.69 -6.58
CA SER A 328 10.72 22.87 -6.02
C SER A 328 10.98 22.01 -4.77
N ARG A 329 9.94 21.58 -4.04
CA ARG A 329 10.08 20.62 -2.94
C ARG A 329 10.17 19.17 -3.45
N ILE A 330 9.39 18.83 -4.47
CA ILE A 330 9.47 17.50 -5.14
C ILE A 330 10.82 17.35 -5.85
N MET A 331 11.37 18.42 -6.48
CA MET A 331 12.68 18.41 -7.14
C MET A 331 13.88 18.44 -6.18
N ARG A 332 13.68 18.64 -4.89
CA ARG A 332 14.75 18.49 -3.85
C ARG A 332 14.74 17.11 -3.18
N TRP A 333 13.80 16.27 -3.54
CA TRP A 333 13.68 14.88 -3.09
C TRP A 333 13.86 13.89 -4.26
N LEU A 334 14.12 14.38 -5.46
CA LEU A 334 14.67 13.69 -6.61
C LEU A 334 16.13 14.11 -6.82
#